data_e21671c7fc88aea151dce618718dae66
#
_entry.id   e21671c7fc88aea151dce618718dae66
#
_cell.length_a   1.000
_cell.length_b   1.000
_cell.length_c   1.000
_cell.angle_alpha   90.00
_cell.angle_beta   90.00
_cell.angle_gamma   90.00
#
_symmetry.space_group_name_H-M   'P 1'
#
loop_
_entity.id
_entity.type
_entity.pdbx_description
1 polymer ?
#
loop_
_entity_poly.entity_id
_entity_poly.type
_entity_poly.pdbx_seq_one_letter_code
_entity_poly.pdbx_strand_id
1 'polypeptide(L)'
;MEINRKTNNFDLLRLLLAALVAVAHLSELSKIELLSGIKTYLSSGVAVDSFFVISGFLIFLSYESSGSLANYTSKRLRRIFPGYIAVIVLCSVLFYFVSSEPDFVSYFNMEFLKYIFYNILTLNFLHPALPGVFQNHQFPVVNGALWTIKIEVMFYIAVPLIVYIISKFNKLFVLVSVYIVSILYSYGMLYLNIKAGAEIFLKLER
;
A
#
# COMPACT_ATOMS: atom_id res chain seq x y z
N MET A 1 -8.41 -6.67 29.11
CA MET A 1 -7.92 -7.95 28.55
C MET A 1 -6.46 -7.74 28.15
N GLU A 2 -5.52 -8.14 29.03
CA GLU A 2 -4.09 -8.09 28.72
C GLU A 2 -3.78 -9.17 27.68
N ILE A 3 -3.69 -8.79 26.43
CA ILE A 3 -3.16 -9.69 25.39
C ILE A 3 -1.66 -9.80 25.65
N ASN A 4 -1.24 -10.95 26.15
CA ASN A 4 0.15 -11.24 26.42
C ASN A 4 0.94 -11.13 25.09
N ARG A 5 1.69 -10.02 24.91
CA ARG A 5 2.41 -9.72 23.66
C ARG A 5 3.47 -10.78 23.28
N LYS A 6 3.84 -11.65 24.22
CA LYS A 6 4.87 -12.69 24.00
C LYS A 6 4.35 -13.92 23.24
N THR A 7 3.04 -14.06 23.01
CA THR A 7 2.44 -15.28 22.44
C THR A 7 1.49 -15.01 21.26
N ASN A 8 1.45 -13.79 20.70
CA ASN A 8 0.59 -13.56 19.57
C ASN A 8 1.31 -13.89 18.25
N ASN A 9 0.66 -14.67 17.40
CA ASN A 9 1.18 -15.07 16.09
C ASN A 9 0.87 -14.07 14.97
N PHE A 10 0.47 -12.83 15.29
CA PHE A 10 0.09 -11.84 14.29
C PHE A 10 1.27 -11.41 13.40
N ASP A 11 2.48 -11.35 13.93
CA ASP A 11 3.65 -11.01 13.12
C ASP A 11 3.98 -12.14 12.13
N LEU A 12 3.86 -13.40 12.56
CA LEU A 12 3.97 -14.56 11.67
C LEU A 12 2.88 -14.56 10.60
N LEU A 13 1.63 -14.31 10.99
CA LEU A 13 0.51 -14.27 10.06
C LEU A 13 0.69 -13.15 9.01
N ARG A 14 1.13 -11.97 9.42
CA ARG A 14 1.46 -10.87 8.49
C ARG A 14 2.60 -11.24 7.53
N LEU A 15 3.62 -11.94 8.02
CA LEU A 15 4.72 -12.42 7.18
C LEU A 15 4.21 -13.43 6.14
N LEU A 16 3.37 -14.37 6.54
CA LEU A 16 2.76 -15.35 5.63
C LEU A 16 1.89 -14.67 4.58
N LEU A 17 1.04 -13.72 4.97
CA LEU A 17 0.20 -12.97 4.04
C LEU A 17 1.05 -12.15 3.05
N ALA A 18 2.11 -11.52 3.51
CA ALA A 18 3.04 -10.78 2.64
C ALA A 18 3.76 -11.73 1.66
N ALA A 19 4.19 -12.91 2.12
CA ALA A 19 4.79 -13.93 1.27
C ALA A 19 3.80 -14.46 0.21
N LEU A 20 2.54 -14.68 0.58
CA LEU A 20 1.48 -15.07 -0.36
C LEU A 20 1.27 -14.01 -1.45
N VAL A 21 1.24 -12.73 -1.10
CA VAL A 21 1.15 -11.63 -2.07
C VAL A 21 2.37 -11.62 -2.99
N ALA A 22 3.57 -11.79 -2.45
CA ALA A 22 4.80 -11.83 -3.25
C ALA A 22 4.80 -13.00 -4.25
N VAL A 23 4.38 -14.20 -3.82
CA VAL A 23 4.26 -15.38 -4.68
C VAL A 23 3.19 -15.19 -5.76
N ALA A 24 2.04 -14.59 -5.41
CA ALA A 24 1.00 -14.30 -6.38
C ALA A 24 1.48 -13.31 -7.46
N HIS A 25 2.18 -12.24 -7.08
CA HIS A 25 2.79 -11.32 -8.03
C HIS A 25 3.90 -11.96 -8.88
N LEU A 26 4.74 -12.81 -8.29
CA LEU A 26 5.74 -13.58 -9.04
C LEU A 26 5.08 -14.44 -10.11
N SER A 27 4.01 -15.16 -9.75
CA SER A 27 3.20 -15.95 -10.70
C SER A 27 2.62 -15.11 -11.82
N GLU A 28 2.16 -13.90 -11.50
CA GLU A 28 1.54 -13.00 -12.48
C GLU A 28 2.53 -12.38 -13.45
N LEU A 29 3.66 -11.89 -12.92
CA LEU A 29 4.64 -11.12 -13.67
C LEU A 29 5.61 -12.02 -14.47
N SER A 30 5.97 -13.20 -13.94
CA SER A 30 6.93 -14.12 -14.60
C SER A 30 6.38 -14.81 -15.83
N LYS A 31 5.04 -14.92 -15.99
CA LYS A 31 4.36 -15.69 -17.03
C LYS A 31 4.82 -17.15 -17.15
N ILE A 32 5.41 -17.71 -16.09
CA ILE A 32 5.86 -19.11 -16.03
C ILE A 32 4.63 -20.01 -15.89
N GLU A 33 4.44 -20.93 -16.84
CA GLU A 33 3.28 -21.85 -16.85
C GLU A 33 3.14 -22.66 -15.56
N LEU A 34 4.28 -23.13 -14.98
CA LEU A 34 4.30 -23.86 -13.73
C LEU A 34 3.68 -23.09 -12.56
N LEU A 35 3.76 -21.75 -12.58
CA LEU A 35 3.21 -20.88 -11.54
C LEU A 35 1.77 -20.42 -11.85
N SER A 36 1.26 -20.66 -13.06
CA SER A 36 -0.09 -20.20 -13.46
C SER A 36 -1.20 -20.82 -12.60
N GLY A 37 -1.02 -22.06 -12.14
CA GLY A 37 -1.95 -22.74 -11.23
C GLY A 37 -2.07 -22.10 -9.85
N ILE A 38 -1.07 -21.32 -9.41
CA ILE A 38 -1.08 -20.67 -8.10
C ILE A 38 -2.21 -19.65 -7.99
N LYS A 39 -2.51 -18.91 -9.07
CA LYS A 39 -3.61 -17.93 -9.12
C LYS A 39 -4.98 -18.55 -8.79
N THR A 40 -5.18 -19.81 -9.13
CA THR A 40 -6.45 -20.50 -8.88
C THR A 40 -6.70 -20.73 -7.40
N TYR A 41 -5.65 -20.90 -6.61
CA TYR A 41 -5.72 -21.22 -5.18
C TYR A 41 -5.37 -20.06 -4.26
N LEU A 42 -4.60 -19.08 -4.74
CA LEU A 42 -4.11 -17.95 -3.93
C LEU A 42 -4.63 -16.61 -4.52
N SER A 43 -5.66 -16.07 -3.89
CA SER A 43 -6.11 -14.71 -4.18
C SER A 43 -5.22 -13.69 -3.47
N SER A 44 -4.44 -12.94 -4.26
CA SER A 44 -3.66 -11.79 -3.73
C SER A 44 -4.56 -10.74 -3.07
N GLY A 45 -5.77 -10.53 -3.60
CA GLY A 45 -6.74 -9.60 -3.02
C GLY A 45 -7.15 -10.00 -1.60
N VAL A 46 -7.56 -11.27 -1.39
CA VAL A 46 -7.91 -11.76 -0.05
C VAL A 46 -6.73 -11.68 0.92
N ALA A 47 -5.52 -11.96 0.46
CA ALA A 47 -4.33 -11.85 1.30
C ALA A 47 -4.05 -10.39 1.71
N VAL A 48 -4.19 -9.43 0.79
CA VAL A 48 -4.03 -8.00 1.06
C VAL A 48 -5.12 -7.49 2.01
N ASP A 49 -6.39 -7.85 1.79
CA ASP A 49 -7.50 -7.46 2.65
C ASP A 49 -7.30 -8.00 4.07
N SER A 50 -6.92 -9.28 4.20
CA SER A 50 -6.61 -9.90 5.50
C SER A 50 -5.43 -9.19 6.19
N PHE A 51 -4.39 -8.84 5.44
CA PHE A 51 -3.25 -8.08 5.95
C PHE A 51 -3.69 -6.71 6.50
N PHE A 52 -4.58 -5.99 5.80
CA PHE A 52 -5.08 -4.71 6.26
C PHE A 52 -5.98 -4.82 7.50
N VAL A 53 -6.83 -5.85 7.59
CA VAL A 53 -7.66 -6.11 8.78
C VAL A 53 -6.77 -6.33 10.01
N ILE A 54 -5.76 -7.19 9.90
CA ILE A 54 -4.82 -7.46 11.00
C ILE A 54 -4.00 -6.20 11.35
N SER A 55 -3.54 -5.47 10.33
CA SER A 55 -2.79 -4.23 10.53
C SER A 55 -3.62 -3.18 11.25
N GLY A 56 -4.87 -2.95 10.83
CA GLY A 56 -5.79 -2.02 11.49
C GLY A 56 -6.02 -2.39 12.97
N PHE A 57 -6.24 -3.66 13.26
CA PHE A 57 -6.39 -4.16 14.62
C PHE A 57 -5.13 -3.90 15.48
N LEU A 58 -3.95 -4.23 14.97
CA LEU A 58 -2.69 -4.00 15.69
C LEU A 58 -2.35 -2.51 15.86
N ILE A 59 -2.73 -1.68 14.91
CA ILE A 59 -2.58 -0.23 14.99
C ILE A 59 -3.46 0.32 16.11
N PHE A 60 -4.72 -0.13 16.18
CA PHE A 60 -5.65 0.25 17.24
C PHE A 60 -5.12 -0.13 18.65
N LEU A 61 -4.69 -1.39 18.85
CA LEU A 61 -4.08 -1.84 20.11
C LEU A 61 -2.85 -1.02 20.48
N SER A 62 -2.03 -0.66 19.48
CA SER A 62 -0.85 0.17 19.71
C SER A 62 -1.22 1.60 20.12
N TYR A 63 -2.30 2.15 19.56
CA TYR A 63 -2.80 3.46 19.96
C TYR A 63 -3.26 3.45 21.42
N GLU A 64 -4.12 2.50 21.81
CA GLU A 64 -4.60 2.35 23.19
C GLU A 64 -3.46 2.20 24.20
N SER A 65 -2.40 1.44 23.83
CA SER A 65 -1.26 1.18 24.74
C SER A 65 -0.19 2.26 24.74
N SER A 66 -0.34 3.33 23.97
CA SER A 66 0.75 4.32 23.80
C SER A 66 0.74 5.47 24.80
N GLY A 67 -0.36 5.69 25.52
CA GLY A 67 -0.52 6.74 26.53
C GLY A 67 -0.52 8.18 26.01
N SER A 68 0.06 8.45 24.82
CA SER A 68 0.02 9.75 24.16
C SER A 68 0.11 9.62 22.63
N LEU A 69 -0.44 10.60 21.93
CA LEU A 69 -0.39 10.67 20.46
C LEU A 69 1.06 10.76 19.95
N ALA A 70 1.92 11.50 20.66
CA ALA A 70 3.34 11.63 20.28
C ALA A 70 4.08 10.30 20.36
N ASN A 71 3.89 9.53 21.44
CA ASN A 71 4.48 8.20 21.60
C ASN A 71 3.96 7.23 20.54
N TYR A 72 2.65 7.26 20.26
CA TYR A 72 2.04 6.44 19.21
C TYR A 72 2.67 6.75 17.85
N THR A 73 2.67 8.01 17.44
CA THR A 73 3.23 8.46 16.15
C THR A 73 4.70 8.08 16.02
N SER A 74 5.51 8.34 17.05
CA SER A 74 6.93 7.97 17.04
C SER A 74 7.15 6.46 16.85
N LYS A 75 6.36 5.62 17.54
CA LYS A 75 6.44 4.15 17.39
C LYS A 75 6.07 3.70 15.97
N ARG A 76 5.06 4.32 15.36
CA ARG A 76 4.61 3.97 13.99
C ARG A 76 5.61 4.42 12.94
N LEU A 77 6.11 5.65 13.02
CA LEU A 77 7.12 6.17 12.11
C LEU A 77 8.40 5.33 12.15
N ARG A 78 8.91 5.03 13.34
CA ARG A 78 10.11 4.17 13.51
C ARG A 78 9.92 2.74 13.00
N ARG A 79 8.68 2.25 12.92
CA ARG A 79 8.40 0.91 12.44
C ARG A 79 8.45 0.81 10.92
N ILE A 80 7.95 1.81 10.18
CA ILE A 80 7.82 1.74 8.72
C ILE A 80 8.92 2.51 8.01
N PHE A 81 9.14 3.76 8.38
CA PHE A 81 9.93 4.68 7.56
C PHE A 81 11.38 4.24 7.33
N PRO A 82 12.12 3.65 8.29
CA PRO A 82 13.49 3.24 8.02
C PRO A 82 13.60 2.22 6.88
N GLY A 83 12.79 1.15 6.94
CA GLY A 83 12.76 0.14 5.87
C GLY A 83 12.19 0.69 4.56
N TYR A 84 11.14 1.50 4.63
CA TYR A 84 10.51 2.11 3.47
C TYR A 84 11.47 3.02 2.70
N ILE A 85 12.16 3.93 3.40
CA ILE A 85 13.15 4.84 2.79
C ILE A 85 14.34 4.04 2.24
N ALA A 86 14.81 3.04 2.98
CA ALA A 86 15.89 2.19 2.51
C ALA A 86 15.54 1.50 1.19
N VAL A 87 14.33 0.94 1.05
CA VAL A 87 13.87 0.31 -0.19
C VAL A 87 13.81 1.32 -1.34
N ILE A 88 13.25 2.52 -1.11
CA ILE A 88 13.17 3.56 -2.15
C ILE A 88 14.57 3.93 -2.64
N VAL A 89 15.48 4.22 -1.70
CA VAL A 89 16.85 4.65 -2.05
C VAL A 89 17.63 3.52 -2.72
N LEU A 90 17.60 2.32 -2.15
CA LEU A 90 18.33 1.16 -2.72
C LEU A 90 17.78 0.81 -4.11
N CYS A 91 16.47 0.72 -4.27
CA CYS A 91 15.88 0.45 -5.59
C CYS A 91 16.29 1.55 -6.59
N SER A 92 16.14 2.83 -6.22
CA SER A 92 16.44 3.92 -7.15
C SER A 92 17.92 3.95 -7.60
N VAL A 93 18.87 3.59 -6.72
CA VAL A 93 20.28 3.52 -7.07
C VAL A 93 20.60 2.24 -7.88
N LEU A 94 20.07 1.08 -7.45
CA LEU A 94 20.36 -0.19 -8.10
C LEU A 94 19.75 -0.29 -9.51
N PHE A 95 18.62 0.34 -9.75
CA PHE A 95 18.00 0.33 -11.08
C PHE A 95 18.76 1.16 -12.13
N TYR A 96 19.77 1.95 -11.74
CA TYR A 96 20.71 2.53 -12.68
C TYR A 96 21.36 1.46 -13.59
N PHE A 97 21.73 0.32 -13.04
CA PHE A 97 22.40 -0.76 -13.78
C PHE A 97 21.51 -1.51 -14.80
N VAL A 98 20.20 -1.31 -14.73
CA VAL A 98 19.22 -1.91 -15.66
C VAL A 98 18.46 -0.85 -16.45
N SER A 99 18.81 0.42 -16.26
CA SER A 99 18.23 1.54 -17.01
C SER A 99 18.74 1.54 -18.45
N SER A 100 17.89 2.00 -19.35
CA SER A 100 18.25 2.26 -20.76
C SER A 100 18.90 3.64 -20.97
N GLU A 101 19.05 4.46 -19.91
CA GLU A 101 19.72 5.74 -20.03
C GLU A 101 21.23 5.57 -20.33
N PRO A 102 21.80 6.39 -21.25
CA PRO A 102 23.14 6.16 -21.77
C PRO A 102 24.26 6.46 -20.77
N ASP A 103 24.01 7.31 -19.79
CA ASP A 103 25.03 7.78 -18.85
C ASP A 103 24.44 8.14 -17.46
N PHE A 104 25.37 8.38 -16.53
CA PHE A 104 25.04 8.74 -15.14
C PHE A 104 24.22 10.03 -15.03
N VAL A 105 24.52 11.04 -15.83
CA VAL A 105 23.85 12.35 -15.76
C VAL A 105 22.42 12.24 -16.26
N SER A 106 22.20 11.49 -17.33
CA SER A 106 20.87 11.23 -17.89
C SER A 106 19.96 10.46 -16.92
N TYR A 107 20.51 9.57 -16.12
CA TYR A 107 19.75 8.83 -15.12
C TYR A 107 19.48 9.65 -13.85
N PHE A 108 20.54 10.23 -13.24
CA PHE A 108 20.44 11.00 -11.98
C PHE A 108 20.01 12.46 -12.24
N ASN A 109 18.93 12.64 -12.98
CA ASN A 109 18.35 13.91 -13.37
C ASN A 109 17.22 14.38 -12.43
N MET A 110 16.49 15.41 -12.81
CA MET A 110 15.36 15.94 -12.02
C MET A 110 14.23 14.92 -11.85
N GLU A 111 13.98 14.02 -12.81
CA GLU A 111 12.91 12.99 -12.68
C GLU A 111 13.30 11.94 -11.63
N PHE A 112 14.58 11.58 -11.53
CA PHE A 112 15.10 10.74 -10.44
C PHE A 112 14.86 11.38 -9.07
N LEU A 113 15.13 12.69 -8.92
CA LEU A 113 14.89 13.41 -7.67
C LEU A 113 13.40 13.48 -7.33
N LYS A 114 12.55 13.72 -8.33
CA LYS A 114 11.09 13.68 -8.15
C LYS A 114 10.62 12.30 -7.71
N TYR A 115 11.12 11.23 -8.32
CA TYR A 115 10.82 9.87 -7.90
C TYR A 115 11.11 9.68 -6.39
N ILE A 116 12.32 10.01 -5.93
CA ILE A 116 12.68 9.89 -4.52
C ILE A 116 11.77 10.74 -3.63
N PHE A 117 11.58 12.00 -3.98
CA PHE A 117 10.79 12.94 -3.18
C PHE A 117 9.33 12.49 -3.02
N TYR A 118 8.65 12.20 -4.12
CA TYR A 118 7.25 11.78 -4.07
C TYR A 118 7.08 10.41 -3.41
N ASN A 119 8.00 9.48 -3.64
CA ASN A 119 7.92 8.18 -3.00
C ASN A 119 8.15 8.27 -1.48
N ILE A 120 9.13 9.04 -0.99
CA ILE A 120 9.33 9.25 0.46
C ILE A 120 8.08 9.83 1.12
N LEU A 121 7.34 10.70 0.44
CA LEU A 121 6.08 11.27 0.92
C LEU A 121 4.87 10.33 0.78
N THR A 122 5.07 9.08 0.39
CA THR A 122 4.01 8.09 0.09
C THR A 122 3.08 8.48 -1.07
N LEU A 123 3.53 9.40 -1.92
CA LEU A 123 2.83 9.88 -3.11
C LEU A 123 3.35 9.21 -4.40
N ASN A 124 3.70 7.92 -4.29
CA ASN A 124 4.29 7.11 -5.36
C ASN A 124 3.47 7.10 -6.66
N PHE A 125 2.17 7.30 -6.60
CA PHE A 125 1.30 7.36 -7.77
C PHE A 125 1.54 8.58 -8.67
N LEU A 126 2.19 9.65 -8.16
CA LEU A 126 2.53 10.84 -8.95
C LEU A 126 3.83 10.64 -9.76
N HIS A 127 4.81 9.92 -9.21
CA HIS A 127 6.07 9.60 -9.88
C HIS A 127 6.47 8.15 -9.60
N PRO A 128 5.84 7.16 -10.27
CA PRO A 128 6.09 5.74 -10.03
C PRO A 128 7.28 5.19 -10.79
N ALA A 129 7.79 5.92 -11.80
CA ALA A 129 8.83 5.48 -12.73
C ALA A 129 10.17 6.16 -12.47
N LEU A 130 11.27 5.48 -12.83
CA LEU A 130 12.61 6.02 -12.89
C LEU A 130 13.04 6.22 -14.36
N PRO A 131 13.99 7.14 -14.64
CA PRO A 131 14.50 7.35 -15.98
C PRO A 131 15.02 6.05 -16.61
N GLY A 132 14.59 5.74 -17.81
CA GLY A 132 15.04 4.57 -18.56
C GLY A 132 14.66 3.20 -17.99
N VAL A 133 13.90 3.12 -16.89
CA VAL A 133 13.53 1.86 -16.23
C VAL A 133 12.15 1.42 -16.65
N PHE A 134 12.03 0.21 -17.19
CA PHE A 134 10.76 -0.42 -17.60
C PHE A 134 9.89 0.40 -18.58
N GLN A 135 10.48 1.30 -19.36
CA GLN A 135 9.75 2.19 -20.28
C GLN A 135 8.91 1.44 -21.33
N ASN A 136 9.36 0.25 -21.73
CA ASN A 136 8.66 -0.59 -22.70
C ASN A 136 7.58 -1.50 -22.08
N HIS A 137 7.38 -1.43 -20.76
CA HIS A 137 6.34 -2.19 -20.08
C HIS A 137 5.03 -1.42 -20.07
N GLN A 138 3.91 -2.14 -20.11
CA GLN A 138 2.57 -1.55 -20.04
C GLN A 138 2.38 -0.64 -18.81
N PHE A 139 3.04 -0.95 -17.70
CA PHE A 139 3.06 -0.17 -16.48
C PHE A 139 4.52 0.03 -16.04
N PRO A 140 5.15 1.18 -16.34
CA PRO A 140 6.53 1.47 -15.99
C PRO A 140 6.68 1.85 -14.51
N VAL A 141 6.21 0.98 -13.62
CA VAL A 141 6.25 1.17 -12.17
C VAL A 141 7.43 0.42 -11.58
N VAL A 142 8.33 1.12 -10.90
CA VAL A 142 9.54 0.51 -10.31
C VAL A 142 9.20 -0.43 -9.16
N ASN A 143 8.29 -0.03 -8.28
CA ASN A 143 7.84 -0.85 -7.17
C ASN A 143 6.34 -0.63 -6.91
N GLY A 144 5.53 -1.47 -7.54
CA GLY A 144 4.08 -1.42 -7.41
C GLY A 144 3.58 -1.68 -5.97
N ALA A 145 4.33 -2.45 -5.16
CA ALA A 145 3.90 -2.80 -3.81
C ALA A 145 3.85 -1.61 -2.83
N LEU A 146 4.52 -0.50 -3.15
CA LEU A 146 4.57 0.68 -2.29
C LEU A 146 3.20 1.33 -2.02
N TRP A 147 2.18 1.05 -2.82
CA TRP A 147 0.83 1.58 -2.58
C TRP A 147 0.23 1.13 -1.25
N THR A 148 0.62 -0.05 -0.75
CA THR A 148 0.13 -0.59 0.53
C THR A 148 0.61 0.21 1.73
N ILE A 149 1.81 0.79 1.66
CA ILE A 149 2.37 1.64 2.72
C ILE A 149 1.52 2.92 2.90
N LYS A 150 1.04 3.51 1.80
CA LYS A 150 0.12 4.65 1.86
C LYS A 150 -1.14 4.30 2.66
N ILE A 151 -1.73 3.13 2.43
CA ILE A 151 -2.92 2.68 3.17
C ILE A 151 -2.59 2.48 4.66
N GLU A 152 -1.43 1.91 4.98
CA GLU A 152 -1.01 1.75 6.38
C GLU A 152 -0.79 3.11 7.07
N VAL A 153 -0.22 4.09 6.39
CA VAL A 153 -0.09 5.47 6.90
C VAL A 153 -1.47 6.12 7.09
N MET A 154 -2.42 5.88 6.19
CA MET A 154 -3.80 6.35 6.36
C MET A 154 -4.44 5.75 7.62
N PHE A 155 -4.22 4.48 7.94
CA PHE A 155 -4.69 3.88 9.20
C PHE A 155 -4.05 4.55 10.42
N TYR A 156 -2.78 4.97 10.35
CA TYR A 156 -2.14 5.69 11.46
C TYR A 156 -2.82 7.01 11.80
N ILE A 157 -3.43 7.66 10.81
CA ILE A 157 -4.20 8.89 10.99
C ILE A 157 -5.65 8.57 11.37
N ALA A 158 -6.27 7.60 10.71
CA ALA A 158 -7.68 7.27 10.88
C ALA A 158 -7.98 6.70 12.28
N VAL A 159 -7.12 5.86 12.84
CA VAL A 159 -7.36 5.23 14.15
C VAL A 159 -7.47 6.26 15.28
N PRO A 160 -6.52 7.20 15.49
CA PRO A 160 -6.67 8.24 16.49
C PRO A 160 -7.93 9.10 16.28
N LEU A 161 -8.25 9.43 15.03
CA LEU A 161 -9.41 10.22 14.68
C LEU A 161 -10.71 9.50 15.04
N ILE A 162 -10.83 8.22 14.68
CA ILE A 162 -12.01 7.41 15.00
C ILE A 162 -12.18 7.27 16.51
N VAL A 163 -11.10 7.00 17.26
CA VAL A 163 -11.12 6.91 18.72
C VAL A 163 -11.55 8.25 19.34
N TYR A 164 -11.04 9.36 18.84
CA TYR A 164 -11.48 10.69 19.28
C TYR A 164 -12.97 10.92 19.02
N ILE A 165 -13.49 10.56 17.85
CA ILE A 165 -14.92 10.68 17.52
C ILE A 165 -15.75 9.78 18.43
N ILE A 166 -15.33 8.54 18.68
CA ILE A 166 -16.00 7.60 19.60
C ILE A 166 -16.06 8.17 21.03
N SER A 167 -15.06 8.94 21.48
CA SER A 167 -15.07 9.58 22.78
C SER A 167 -16.13 10.69 22.93
N LYS A 168 -16.64 11.21 21.82
CA LYS A 168 -17.63 12.31 21.76
C LYS A 168 -19.04 11.83 21.43
N PHE A 169 -19.18 10.71 20.73
CA PHE A 169 -20.44 10.17 20.23
C PHE A 169 -20.63 8.72 20.68
N ASN A 170 -21.82 8.19 20.50
CA ASN A 170 -22.10 6.79 20.79
C ASN A 170 -21.22 5.88 19.90
N LYS A 171 -20.53 4.93 20.53
CA LYS A 171 -19.60 4.00 19.86
C LYS A 171 -20.26 3.25 18.70
N LEU A 172 -21.47 2.71 18.94
CA LEU A 172 -22.18 1.95 17.91
C LEU A 172 -22.55 2.84 16.72
N PHE A 173 -23.02 4.06 17.00
CA PHE A 173 -23.35 5.03 15.95
C PHE A 173 -22.13 5.34 15.08
N VAL A 174 -20.97 5.59 15.69
CA VAL A 174 -19.72 5.90 14.93
C VAL A 174 -19.30 4.70 14.08
N LEU A 175 -19.30 3.49 14.63
CA LEU A 175 -18.90 2.29 13.89
C LEU A 175 -19.85 2.00 12.71
N VAL A 176 -21.15 2.12 12.92
CA VAL A 176 -22.14 1.96 11.84
C VAL A 176 -21.97 3.04 10.78
N SER A 177 -21.72 4.30 11.19
CA SER A 177 -21.47 5.39 10.23
C SER A 177 -20.21 5.15 9.38
N VAL A 178 -19.10 4.71 9.99
CA VAL A 178 -17.87 4.37 9.27
C VAL A 178 -18.14 3.23 8.27
N TYR A 179 -18.89 2.21 8.68
CA TYR A 179 -19.25 1.09 7.81
C TYR A 179 -20.11 1.54 6.61
N ILE A 180 -21.15 2.36 6.87
CA ILE A 180 -22.01 2.90 5.81
C ILE A 180 -21.20 3.77 4.83
N VAL A 181 -20.34 4.66 5.34
CA VAL A 181 -19.47 5.50 4.50
C VAL A 181 -18.54 4.65 3.64
N SER A 182 -17.98 3.58 4.20
CA SER A 182 -17.13 2.63 3.46
C SER A 182 -17.89 1.96 2.30
N ILE A 183 -19.13 1.52 2.54
CA ILE A 183 -19.98 0.93 1.51
C ILE A 183 -20.31 1.97 0.43
N LEU A 184 -20.76 3.17 0.82
CA LEU A 184 -21.10 4.23 -0.12
C LEU A 184 -19.91 4.64 -0.99
N TYR A 185 -18.72 4.71 -0.39
CA TYR A 185 -17.47 4.95 -1.13
C TYR A 185 -17.19 3.85 -2.15
N SER A 186 -17.31 2.58 -1.75
CA SER A 186 -17.08 1.44 -2.64
C SER A 186 -18.05 1.44 -3.85
N TYR A 187 -19.35 1.66 -3.60
CA TYR A 187 -20.33 1.78 -4.67
C TYR A 187 -20.11 3.01 -5.55
N GLY A 188 -19.75 4.14 -4.95
CA GLY A 188 -19.43 5.37 -5.67
C GLY A 188 -18.25 5.19 -6.63
N MET A 189 -17.18 4.53 -6.17
CA MET A 189 -16.03 4.21 -7.01
C MET A 189 -16.36 3.24 -8.14
N LEU A 190 -17.18 2.22 -7.86
CA LEU A 190 -17.66 1.29 -8.88
C LEU A 190 -18.47 2.02 -9.95
N TYR A 191 -19.39 2.90 -9.55
CA TYR A 191 -20.20 3.69 -10.46
C TYR A 191 -19.35 4.62 -11.35
N LEU A 192 -18.35 5.32 -10.76
CA LEU A 192 -17.44 6.18 -11.49
C LEU A 192 -16.58 5.41 -12.51
N ASN A 193 -16.09 4.24 -12.12
CA ASN A 193 -15.32 3.37 -13.03
C ASN A 193 -16.17 2.87 -14.22
N ILE A 194 -17.42 2.46 -13.95
CA ILE A 194 -18.35 2.05 -15.00
C ILE A 194 -18.64 3.22 -15.96
N LYS A 195 -18.90 4.41 -15.42
CA LYS A 195 -19.16 5.61 -16.23
C LYS A 195 -17.96 6.00 -17.08
N ALA A 196 -16.76 6.02 -16.52
CA ALA A 196 -15.53 6.32 -17.25
C ALA A 196 -15.26 5.29 -18.37
N GLY A 197 -15.48 4.01 -18.10
CA GLY A 197 -15.37 2.94 -19.10
C GLY A 197 -16.36 3.11 -20.26
N ALA A 198 -17.61 3.47 -19.96
CA ALA A 198 -18.62 3.73 -20.98
C ALA A 198 -18.28 4.96 -21.86
N GLU A 199 -17.75 6.03 -21.26
CA GLU A 199 -17.32 7.23 -22.01
C GLU A 199 -16.13 6.94 -22.95
N ILE A 200 -15.19 6.07 -22.54
CA ILE A 200 -14.07 5.63 -23.37
C ILE A 200 -14.60 4.82 -24.55
N PHE A 201 -15.52 3.87 -24.31
CA PHE A 201 -16.12 3.03 -25.35
C PHE A 201 -16.82 3.86 -26.41
N LEU A 202 -17.65 4.84 -26.00
CA LEU A 202 -18.37 5.74 -26.92
C LEU A 202 -17.44 6.67 -27.73
N LYS A 203 -16.24 6.96 -27.23
CA LYS A 203 -15.23 7.72 -28.00
C LYS A 203 -14.49 6.89 -29.04
N LEU A 204 -14.41 5.57 -28.85
CA LEU A 204 -13.77 4.65 -29.79
C LEU A 204 -14.68 4.27 -30.95
N GLU A 205 -16.00 4.46 -30.81
CA GLU A 205 -16.97 4.20 -31.87
C GLU A 205 -17.23 5.42 -32.78
N ARG A 206 -16.67 6.57 -32.51
CA ARG A 206 -16.74 7.80 -33.33
C ARG A 206 -15.44 8.03 -34.09
#